data_7c14abe8216745328d5bcbeea2ea5182
#
_entry.id   7c14abe8216745328d5bcbeea2ea5182
#
_cell.length_a   1.000
_cell.length_b   1.000
_cell.length_c   1.000
_cell.angle_alpha   90.00
_cell.angle_beta   90.00
_cell.angle_gamma   90.00
#
_symmetry.space_group_name_H-M   'P 1'
#
loop_
_entity.id
_entity.type
_entity.pdbx_description
1 polymer ?
#
loop_
_entity_poly.entity_id
_entity_poly.type
_entity_poly.pdbx_seq_one_letter_code
_entity_poly.pdbx_strand_id
1 'polypeptide(L)'
;MEVSYKLEVMGCRIFQAVLKIGNYSMGYRMPQYLEGPGRIRELGAFLRQKGINDVLVVTGSGMVRRGQVQPMLDGFAQAGIRYFVQTFDHPDPTSQDVETGFAAYNAQGCRAIVALGGGSRIDCAKGIAAKVARPRKTVAQLQGLLKVHKPIVPLVAIPTTAGAGSETTVAAVITDSRTHRKAAINDPCLIPRYAVLDP
;
A
#
# COMPACT_ATOMS: atom_id res chain seq x y z
N MET A 1 -37.21 8.16 25.69
CA MET A 1 -36.30 7.14 25.16
C MET A 1 -36.48 6.92 23.65
N GLU A 2 -37.70 6.71 23.17
CA GLU A 2 -37.97 6.44 21.73
C GLU A 2 -37.66 7.58 20.76
N VAL A 3 -37.90 8.83 21.15
CA VAL A 3 -37.62 10.03 20.33
C VAL A 3 -36.12 10.27 20.19
N SER A 4 -35.33 10.06 21.25
CA SER A 4 -33.86 10.18 21.24
C SER A 4 -33.23 9.15 20.28
N TYR A 5 -33.70 7.91 20.35
CA TYR A 5 -33.25 6.83 19.46
C TYR A 5 -33.56 7.13 17.97
N LYS A 6 -34.76 7.63 17.67
CA LYS A 6 -35.14 8.00 16.29
C LYS A 6 -34.29 9.14 15.73
N LEU A 7 -33.92 10.11 16.58
CA LEU A 7 -33.01 11.21 16.20
C LEU A 7 -31.60 10.71 15.92
N GLU A 8 -31.08 9.83 16.74
CA GLU A 8 -29.75 9.21 16.54
C GLU A 8 -29.74 8.38 15.23
N VAL A 9 -30.73 7.54 15.01
CA VAL A 9 -30.84 6.76 13.76
C VAL A 9 -30.95 7.65 12.53
N MET A 10 -31.70 8.75 12.61
CA MET A 10 -31.81 9.73 11.54
C MET A 10 -30.47 10.42 11.26
N GLY A 11 -29.74 10.81 12.31
CA GLY A 11 -28.40 11.37 12.21
C GLY A 11 -27.42 10.42 11.53
N CYS A 12 -27.43 9.14 11.93
CA CYS A 12 -26.62 8.10 11.31
C CYS A 12 -26.95 7.90 9.80
N ARG A 13 -28.23 7.91 9.44
CA ARG A 13 -28.66 7.76 8.05
C ARG A 13 -28.24 8.96 7.18
N ILE A 14 -28.35 10.18 7.70
CA ILE A 14 -27.88 11.38 7.01
C ILE A 14 -26.36 11.31 6.82
N PHE A 15 -25.62 10.94 7.86
CA PHE A 15 -24.18 10.76 7.79
C PHE A 15 -23.79 9.70 6.74
N GLN A 16 -24.46 8.55 6.73
CA GLN A 16 -24.25 7.50 5.74
C GLN A 16 -24.54 7.98 4.31
N ALA A 17 -25.62 8.77 4.11
CA ALA A 17 -25.96 9.33 2.82
C ALA A 17 -24.88 10.32 2.32
N VAL A 18 -24.38 11.18 3.21
CA VAL A 18 -23.29 12.12 2.91
C VAL A 18 -22.00 11.36 2.59
N LEU A 19 -21.66 10.33 3.37
CA LEU A 19 -20.50 9.46 3.09
C LEU A 19 -20.64 8.73 1.76
N LYS A 20 -21.84 8.26 1.41
CA LYS A 20 -22.10 7.58 0.13
C LYS A 20 -21.89 8.53 -1.06
N ILE A 21 -22.38 9.76 -0.98
CA ILE A 21 -22.16 10.79 -2.01
C ILE A 21 -20.67 11.18 -2.06
N GLY A 22 -20.04 11.38 -0.90
CA GLY A 22 -18.61 11.67 -0.80
C GLY A 22 -17.75 10.54 -1.42
N ASN A 23 -18.09 9.29 -1.15
CA ASN A 23 -17.37 8.13 -1.72
C ASN A 23 -17.48 8.06 -3.25
N TYR A 24 -18.63 8.44 -3.80
CA TYR A 24 -18.84 8.47 -5.26
C TYR A 24 -17.97 9.55 -5.95
N SER A 25 -17.72 10.66 -5.25
CA SER A 25 -16.89 11.78 -5.76
C SER A 25 -15.39 11.63 -5.41
N MET A 26 -15.00 10.71 -4.54
CA MET A 26 -13.61 10.52 -4.08
C MET A 26 -12.70 9.77 -5.05
N GLY A 27 -13.15 9.45 -6.28
CA GLY A 27 -12.29 8.88 -7.31
C GLY A 27 -11.77 7.47 -6.95
N TYR A 28 -12.62 6.63 -6.35
CA TYR A 28 -12.31 5.22 -6.15
C TYR A 28 -11.98 4.57 -7.49
N ARG A 29 -10.80 3.94 -7.57
CA ARG A 29 -10.34 3.25 -8.77
C ARG A 29 -9.97 1.81 -8.44
N MET A 30 -10.18 0.91 -9.38
CA MET A 30 -9.61 -0.44 -9.28
C MET A 30 -8.16 -0.43 -9.77
N PRO A 31 -7.28 -1.26 -9.18
CA PRO A 31 -5.96 -1.51 -9.74
C PRO A 31 -6.05 -2.06 -11.17
N GLN A 32 -5.04 -1.80 -11.98
CA GLN A 32 -4.84 -2.60 -13.19
C GLN A 32 -4.25 -3.94 -12.77
N TYR A 33 -4.91 -5.04 -13.11
CA TYR A 33 -4.49 -6.39 -12.74
C TYR A 33 -3.57 -7.01 -13.80
N LEU A 34 -2.55 -7.74 -13.31
CA LEU A 34 -1.79 -8.74 -14.04
C LEU A 34 -2.13 -10.09 -13.40
N GLU A 35 -2.92 -10.91 -14.08
CA GLU A 35 -3.46 -12.15 -13.53
C GLU A 35 -2.97 -13.37 -14.30
N GLY A 36 -2.66 -14.42 -13.57
CA GLY A 36 -2.32 -15.73 -14.08
C GLY A 36 -0.95 -16.24 -13.63
N PRO A 37 -0.69 -17.55 -13.83
CA PRO A 37 0.57 -18.17 -13.45
C PRO A 37 1.78 -17.55 -14.16
N GLY A 38 2.84 -17.24 -13.40
CA GLY A 38 4.10 -16.71 -13.92
C GLY A 38 4.10 -15.19 -14.16
N ARG A 39 3.00 -14.48 -13.93
CA ARG A 39 2.90 -13.03 -14.16
C ARG A 39 3.86 -12.21 -13.31
N ILE A 40 4.27 -12.73 -12.16
CA ILE A 40 5.28 -12.08 -11.31
C ILE A 40 6.61 -11.91 -12.04
N ARG A 41 6.99 -12.82 -12.95
CA ARG A 41 8.20 -12.74 -13.76
C ARG A 41 8.12 -11.66 -14.84
N GLU A 42 6.92 -11.42 -15.35
CA GLU A 42 6.67 -10.42 -16.40
C GLU A 42 6.59 -8.99 -15.85
N LEU A 43 6.51 -8.82 -14.52
CA LEU A 43 6.35 -7.52 -13.89
C LEU A 43 7.47 -6.55 -14.28
N GLY A 44 8.71 -7.04 -14.45
CA GLY A 44 9.84 -6.20 -14.87
C GLY A 44 9.59 -5.55 -16.23
N ALA A 45 9.24 -6.36 -17.24
CA ALA A 45 8.92 -5.89 -18.58
C ALA A 45 7.72 -4.91 -18.58
N PHE A 46 6.68 -5.24 -17.79
CA PHE A 46 5.53 -4.36 -17.62
C PHE A 46 5.91 -2.99 -17.05
N LEU A 47 6.69 -2.95 -15.97
CA LEU A 47 7.14 -1.71 -15.36
C LEU A 47 8.01 -0.86 -16.31
N ARG A 48 8.88 -1.53 -17.08
CA ARG A 48 9.69 -0.88 -18.09
C ARG A 48 8.85 -0.17 -19.16
N GLN A 49 7.77 -0.82 -19.64
CA GLN A 49 6.82 -0.23 -20.59
C GLN A 49 6.09 0.98 -19.99
N LYS A 50 5.94 1.04 -18.67
CA LYS A 50 5.36 2.20 -17.96
C LYS A 50 6.38 3.28 -17.62
N GLY A 51 7.64 3.15 -18.06
CA GLY A 51 8.72 4.09 -17.77
C GLY A 51 9.23 4.05 -16.33
N ILE A 52 8.97 2.96 -15.61
CA ILE A 52 9.40 2.75 -14.22
C ILE A 52 10.65 1.86 -14.25
N ASN A 53 11.79 2.42 -13.84
CA ASN A 53 13.08 1.73 -13.91
C ASN A 53 13.74 1.52 -12.56
N ASP A 54 13.25 2.18 -11.50
CA ASP A 54 13.84 2.17 -10.16
C ASP A 54 12.75 1.92 -9.12
N VAL A 55 12.83 0.79 -8.43
CA VAL A 55 11.77 0.37 -7.50
C VAL A 55 12.29 0.02 -6.12
N LEU A 56 11.53 0.38 -5.09
CA LEU A 56 11.68 -0.16 -3.74
C LEU A 56 10.79 -1.40 -3.62
N VAL A 57 11.39 -2.55 -3.34
CA VAL A 57 10.66 -3.78 -3.02
C VAL A 57 10.46 -3.88 -1.52
N VAL A 58 9.21 -3.92 -1.08
CA VAL A 58 8.81 -4.08 0.33
C VAL A 58 8.31 -5.50 0.55
N THR A 59 8.99 -6.26 1.42
CA THR A 59 8.66 -7.67 1.67
C THR A 59 9.06 -8.11 3.08
N GLY A 60 8.79 -9.36 3.44
CA GLY A 60 9.26 -9.97 4.67
C GLY A 60 10.61 -10.68 4.48
N SER A 61 11.49 -10.65 5.49
CA SER A 61 12.77 -11.35 5.43
C SER A 61 12.62 -12.85 5.21
N GLY A 62 11.55 -13.45 5.75
CA GLY A 62 11.21 -14.85 5.53
C GLY A 62 10.96 -15.19 4.05
N MET A 63 10.36 -14.29 3.28
CA MET A 63 10.14 -14.48 1.84
C MET A 63 11.46 -14.45 1.07
N VAL A 64 12.37 -13.55 1.46
CA VAL A 64 13.73 -13.48 0.88
C VAL A 64 14.49 -14.76 1.18
N ARG A 65 14.54 -15.19 2.45
CA ARG A 65 15.24 -16.42 2.85
C ARG A 65 14.73 -17.69 2.16
N ARG A 66 13.44 -17.76 1.86
CA ARG A 66 12.85 -18.90 1.13
C ARG A 66 12.92 -18.77 -0.38
N GLY A 67 13.56 -17.72 -0.90
CA GLY A 67 13.68 -17.49 -2.34
C GLY A 67 12.39 -17.13 -3.07
N GLN A 68 11.32 -16.83 -2.34
CA GLN A 68 9.99 -16.54 -2.93
C GLN A 68 9.97 -15.20 -3.70
N VAL A 69 10.92 -14.32 -3.45
CA VAL A 69 11.09 -13.06 -4.20
C VAL A 69 11.84 -13.25 -5.51
N GLN A 70 12.60 -14.35 -5.66
CA GLN A 70 13.54 -14.54 -6.75
C GLN A 70 12.90 -14.48 -8.14
N PRO A 71 11.74 -15.12 -8.39
CA PRO A 71 11.10 -15.04 -9.69
C PRO A 71 10.82 -13.62 -10.18
N MET A 72 10.46 -12.72 -9.25
CA MET A 72 10.25 -11.30 -9.54
C MET A 72 11.57 -10.58 -9.81
N LEU A 73 12.60 -10.83 -8.98
CA LEU A 73 13.90 -10.19 -9.12
C LEU A 73 14.61 -10.60 -10.40
N ASP A 74 14.47 -11.85 -10.82
CA ASP A 74 14.98 -12.32 -12.11
C ASP A 74 14.30 -11.59 -13.28
N GLY A 75 12.98 -11.39 -13.21
CA GLY A 75 12.24 -10.59 -14.17
C GLY A 75 12.66 -9.12 -14.19
N PHE A 76 13.00 -8.55 -13.05
CA PHE A 76 13.54 -7.19 -12.95
C PHE A 76 14.94 -7.10 -13.61
N ALA A 77 15.82 -8.05 -13.31
CA ALA A 77 17.17 -8.10 -13.90
C ALA A 77 17.09 -8.22 -15.44
N GLN A 78 16.25 -9.12 -15.95
CA GLN A 78 16.05 -9.29 -17.40
C GLN A 78 15.51 -8.03 -18.08
N ALA A 79 14.64 -7.27 -17.40
CA ALA A 79 14.06 -6.04 -17.93
C ALA A 79 14.93 -4.78 -17.68
N GLY A 80 16.07 -4.92 -16.98
CA GLY A 80 16.92 -3.80 -16.62
C GLY A 80 16.27 -2.86 -15.61
N ILE A 81 15.41 -3.38 -14.72
CA ILE A 81 14.84 -2.63 -13.60
C ILE A 81 15.84 -2.66 -12.45
N ARG A 82 16.21 -1.48 -11.96
CA ARG A 82 17.02 -1.36 -10.74
C ARG A 82 16.08 -1.48 -9.54
N TYR A 83 16.42 -2.32 -8.60
CA TYR A 83 15.62 -2.56 -7.41
C TYR A 83 16.43 -2.51 -6.14
N PHE A 84 15.77 -2.14 -5.06
CA PHE A 84 16.29 -2.21 -3.69
C PHE A 84 15.29 -2.94 -2.83
N VAL A 85 15.73 -3.99 -2.13
CA VAL A 85 14.85 -4.82 -1.28
C VAL A 85 14.92 -4.33 0.16
N GLN A 86 13.80 -3.87 0.68
CA GLN A 86 13.61 -3.51 2.08
C GLN A 86 12.74 -4.56 2.76
N THR A 87 13.29 -5.18 3.79
CA THR A 87 12.58 -6.21 4.56
C THR A 87 12.11 -5.69 5.90
N PHE A 88 10.94 -6.19 6.32
CA PHE A 88 10.39 -5.96 7.65
C PHE A 88 9.93 -7.28 8.25
N ASP A 89 10.24 -7.53 9.52
CA ASP A 89 9.98 -8.82 10.16
C ASP A 89 8.76 -8.81 11.09
N HIS A 90 8.31 -7.64 11.49
CA HIS A 90 7.15 -7.52 12.36
C HIS A 90 5.87 -8.00 11.66
N PRO A 91 5.00 -8.74 12.37
CA PRO A 91 3.69 -9.14 11.83
C PRO A 91 2.87 -7.93 11.38
N ASP A 92 2.86 -6.89 12.19
CA ASP A 92 2.19 -5.63 11.94
C ASP A 92 3.20 -4.54 11.57
N PRO A 93 2.97 -3.78 10.50
CA PRO A 93 3.87 -2.70 10.13
C PRO A 93 3.82 -1.57 11.16
N THR A 94 4.99 -1.05 11.50
CA THR A 94 5.15 0.03 12.48
C THR A 94 5.42 1.37 11.80
N SER A 95 5.22 2.47 12.54
CA SER A 95 5.61 3.80 12.06
C SER A 95 7.12 3.88 11.77
N GLN A 96 7.95 3.14 12.52
CA GLN A 96 9.39 3.06 12.27
C GLN A 96 9.70 2.34 10.96
N ASP A 97 8.98 1.26 10.62
CA ASP A 97 9.15 0.55 9.35
C ASP A 97 8.84 1.48 8.16
N VAL A 98 7.78 2.29 8.30
CA VAL A 98 7.42 3.29 7.28
C VAL A 98 8.51 4.36 7.11
N GLU A 99 9.06 4.89 8.21
CA GLU A 99 10.14 5.89 8.15
C GLU A 99 11.43 5.29 7.57
N THR A 100 11.77 4.05 7.93
CA THR A 100 12.93 3.32 7.36
C THR A 100 12.76 3.10 5.86
N GLY A 101 11.58 2.65 5.44
CA GLY A 101 11.27 2.46 4.01
C GLY A 101 11.26 3.77 3.23
N PHE A 102 10.75 4.86 3.83
CA PHE A 102 10.80 6.19 3.23
C PHE A 102 12.25 6.69 3.05
N ALA A 103 13.10 6.49 4.04
CA ALA A 103 14.52 6.84 3.95
C ALA A 103 15.21 6.03 2.84
N ALA A 104 14.96 4.72 2.77
CA ALA A 104 15.50 3.85 1.72
C ALA A 104 15.01 4.27 0.31
N TYR A 105 13.72 4.57 0.17
CA TYR A 105 13.14 5.05 -1.10
C TYR A 105 13.88 6.28 -1.64
N ASN A 106 14.12 7.27 -0.77
CA ASN A 106 14.80 8.51 -1.16
C ASN A 106 16.29 8.28 -1.42
N ALA A 107 16.98 7.55 -0.54
CA ALA A 107 18.43 7.29 -0.65
C ALA A 107 18.77 6.53 -1.94
N GLN A 108 17.89 5.62 -2.36
CA GLN A 108 18.07 4.83 -3.58
C GLN A 108 17.52 5.49 -4.84
N GLY A 109 16.87 6.65 -4.72
CA GLY A 109 16.26 7.35 -5.85
C GLY A 109 15.15 6.55 -6.52
N CYS A 110 14.41 5.74 -5.75
CA CYS A 110 13.32 4.92 -6.27
C CYS A 110 12.20 5.80 -6.83
N ARG A 111 11.46 5.28 -7.81
CA ARG A 111 10.34 5.98 -8.47
C ARG A 111 9.00 5.26 -8.30
N ALA A 112 9.02 4.02 -7.82
CA ALA A 112 7.84 3.23 -7.53
C ALA A 112 8.10 2.30 -6.34
N ILE A 113 7.05 1.72 -5.80
CA ILE A 113 7.11 0.74 -4.71
C ILE A 113 6.42 -0.54 -5.18
N VAL A 114 7.05 -1.68 -4.90
CA VAL A 114 6.50 -3.01 -5.15
C VAL A 114 6.38 -3.73 -3.83
N ALA A 115 5.17 -4.06 -3.40
CA ALA A 115 4.89 -4.78 -2.17
C ALA A 115 4.62 -6.25 -2.48
N LEU A 116 5.46 -7.15 -1.98
CA LEU A 116 5.27 -8.60 -2.11
C LEU A 116 5.05 -9.21 -0.73
N GLY A 117 3.85 -9.74 -0.50
CA GLY A 117 3.50 -10.37 0.78
C GLY A 117 2.03 -10.26 1.14
N GLY A 118 1.70 -10.57 2.39
CA GLY A 118 0.36 -10.41 2.93
C GLY A 118 -0.04 -8.95 3.14
N GLY A 119 -1.26 -8.73 3.66
CA GLY A 119 -1.82 -7.40 3.91
C GLY A 119 -0.88 -6.45 4.64
N SER A 120 -0.17 -6.94 5.67
CA SER A 120 0.78 -6.12 6.45
C SER A 120 1.92 -5.54 5.60
N ARG A 121 2.41 -6.27 4.59
CA ARG A 121 3.48 -5.78 3.70
C ARG A 121 2.94 -4.75 2.73
N ILE A 122 1.72 -4.97 2.23
CA ILE A 122 1.03 -4.02 1.36
C ILE A 122 0.69 -2.74 2.14
N ASP A 123 0.23 -2.86 3.38
CA ASP A 123 -0.06 -1.71 4.23
C ASP A 123 1.19 -0.90 4.58
N CYS A 124 2.32 -1.57 4.88
CA CYS A 124 3.62 -0.91 5.05
C CYS A 124 4.00 -0.10 3.80
N ALA A 125 3.90 -0.70 2.62
CA ALA A 125 4.21 -0.05 1.35
C ALA A 125 3.29 1.15 1.06
N LYS A 126 2.00 1.05 1.38
CA LYS A 126 1.06 2.18 1.33
C LYS A 126 1.46 3.30 2.30
N GLY A 127 1.86 2.94 3.52
CA GLY A 127 2.38 3.91 4.50
C GLY A 127 3.62 4.65 3.97
N ILE A 128 4.58 3.91 3.39
CA ILE A 128 5.76 4.50 2.74
C ILE A 128 5.34 5.43 1.60
N ALA A 129 4.44 5.00 0.73
CA ALA A 129 3.95 5.81 -0.39
C ALA A 129 3.23 7.08 0.09
N ALA A 130 2.44 7.00 1.17
CA ALA A 130 1.82 8.15 1.82
C ALA A 130 2.86 9.13 2.38
N LYS A 131 3.91 8.60 3.00
CA LYS A 131 5.02 9.40 3.52
C LYS A 131 5.80 10.09 2.40
N VAL A 132 6.05 9.40 1.28
CA VAL A 132 6.67 10.00 0.08
C VAL A 132 5.82 11.15 -0.46
N ALA A 133 4.49 10.99 -0.51
CA ALA A 133 3.58 12.06 -0.95
C ALA A 133 3.52 13.26 0.03
N ARG A 134 3.77 13.01 1.33
CA ARG A 134 3.72 14.00 2.41
C ARG A 134 4.97 13.95 3.31
N PRO A 135 6.17 14.25 2.81
CA PRO A 135 7.43 14.03 3.52
C PRO A 135 7.56 14.82 4.82
N ARG A 136 6.85 15.95 4.94
CA ARG A 136 6.88 16.79 6.16
C ARG A 136 5.93 16.30 7.26
N LYS A 137 4.98 15.40 6.97
CA LYS A 137 4.07 14.85 7.98
C LYS A 137 4.68 13.62 8.63
N THR A 138 4.51 13.49 9.94
CA THR A 138 4.79 12.22 10.63
C THR A 138 3.75 11.16 10.25
N VAL A 139 4.07 9.88 10.46
CA VAL A 139 3.10 8.80 10.21
C VAL A 139 1.82 9.02 11.04
N ALA A 140 1.95 9.44 12.30
CA ALA A 140 0.81 9.76 13.15
C ALA A 140 -0.09 10.88 12.56
N GLN A 141 0.49 11.88 11.91
CA GLN A 141 -0.27 12.95 11.24
C GLN A 141 -0.95 12.50 9.94
N LEU A 142 -0.52 11.37 9.38
CA LEU A 142 -1.16 10.77 8.21
C LEU A 142 -2.34 9.86 8.58
N GLN A 143 -2.40 9.39 9.83
CA GLN A 143 -3.49 8.54 10.31
C GLN A 143 -4.83 9.31 10.32
N GLY A 144 -5.92 8.59 10.08
CA GLY A 144 -7.26 9.12 9.95
C GLY A 144 -7.72 9.23 8.50
N LEU A 145 -8.82 9.97 8.28
CA LEU A 145 -9.49 10.08 6.99
C LEU A 145 -8.90 11.24 6.17
N LEU A 146 -8.57 10.98 4.88
CA LEU A 146 -8.16 11.97 3.88
C LEU A 146 -6.98 12.86 4.31
N LYS A 147 -6.04 12.31 5.09
CA LYS A 147 -4.87 13.06 5.58
C LYS A 147 -3.72 13.13 4.57
N VAL A 148 -3.67 12.21 3.62
CA VAL A 148 -2.69 12.21 2.53
C VAL A 148 -3.11 13.21 1.46
N HIS A 149 -4.28 13.04 0.88
CA HIS A 149 -4.92 13.95 -0.09
C HIS A 149 -3.95 14.46 -1.17
N LYS A 150 -3.14 13.55 -1.71
CA LYS A 150 -2.19 13.75 -2.82
C LYS A 150 -1.98 12.42 -3.53
N PRO A 151 -1.76 12.43 -4.86
CA PRO A 151 -1.32 11.24 -5.57
C PRO A 151 -0.06 10.67 -4.92
N ILE A 152 -0.06 9.36 -4.71
CA ILE A 152 1.12 8.62 -4.28
C ILE A 152 1.96 8.17 -5.49
N VAL A 153 3.19 7.79 -5.23
CA VAL A 153 4.04 7.13 -6.24
C VAL A 153 3.39 5.85 -6.75
N PRO A 154 3.70 5.38 -7.97
CA PRO A 154 3.19 4.11 -8.45
C PRO A 154 3.45 3.00 -7.43
N LEU A 155 2.39 2.33 -7.00
CA LEU A 155 2.42 1.21 -6.07
C LEU A 155 1.91 -0.03 -6.78
N VAL A 156 2.69 -1.12 -6.73
CA VAL A 156 2.32 -2.46 -7.17
C VAL A 156 2.09 -3.32 -5.93
N ALA A 157 0.96 -3.97 -5.83
CA ALA A 157 0.68 -4.93 -4.78
C ALA A 157 0.71 -6.36 -5.35
N ILE A 158 1.43 -7.25 -4.67
CA ILE A 158 1.54 -8.68 -5.00
C ILE A 158 1.13 -9.45 -3.74
N PRO A 159 -0.18 -9.70 -3.55
CA PRO A 159 -0.67 -10.39 -2.37
C PRO A 159 -0.26 -11.87 -2.40
N THR A 160 0.19 -12.38 -1.25
CA THR A 160 0.53 -13.80 -1.05
C THR A 160 -0.43 -14.50 -0.10
N THR A 161 -1.47 -13.80 0.36
CA THR A 161 -2.53 -14.33 1.22
C THR A 161 -3.88 -14.04 0.60
N ALA A 162 -4.71 -15.08 0.46
CA ALA A 162 -6.08 -14.93 0.00
C ALA A 162 -6.94 -14.19 1.04
N GLY A 163 -7.90 -13.41 0.57
CA GLY A 163 -8.94 -12.79 1.41
C GLY A 163 -8.57 -11.48 2.09
N ALA A 164 -7.30 -11.05 2.08
CA ALA A 164 -6.90 -9.77 2.70
C ALA A 164 -7.44 -8.54 1.96
N GLY A 165 -7.49 -8.59 0.61
CA GLY A 165 -7.99 -7.51 -0.23
C GLY A 165 -7.18 -6.21 -0.18
N SER A 166 -6.02 -6.22 0.49
CA SER A 166 -5.21 -5.00 0.68
C SER A 166 -4.75 -4.37 -0.65
N GLU A 167 -4.72 -5.14 -1.72
CA GLU A 167 -4.41 -4.66 -3.08
C GLU A 167 -5.49 -3.73 -3.65
N THR A 168 -6.70 -3.71 -3.08
CA THR A 168 -7.82 -2.88 -3.55
C THR A 168 -8.29 -1.85 -2.52
N THR A 169 -7.82 -1.92 -1.28
CA THR A 169 -8.33 -1.09 -0.20
C THR A 169 -7.71 0.31 -0.16
N VAL A 170 -8.49 1.27 0.33
CA VAL A 170 -8.09 2.66 0.60
C VAL A 170 -7.28 2.81 1.89
N ALA A 171 -7.17 1.75 2.68
CA ALA A 171 -6.62 1.78 4.02
C ALA A 171 -5.21 1.19 4.09
N ALA A 172 -4.42 1.69 5.04
CA ALA A 172 -3.18 1.09 5.53
C ALA A 172 -3.17 1.16 7.04
N VAL A 173 -3.13 0.00 7.71
CA VAL A 173 -3.11 -0.08 9.18
C VAL A 173 -1.67 -0.09 9.66
N ILE A 174 -1.27 0.94 10.40
CA ILE A 174 0.10 1.12 10.90
C ILE A 174 0.07 1.25 12.43
N THR A 175 0.94 0.51 13.10
CA THR A 175 1.13 0.58 14.54
C THR A 175 2.11 1.70 14.88
N ASP A 176 1.73 2.62 15.75
CA ASP A 176 2.66 3.63 16.26
C ASP A 176 3.72 2.95 17.14
N SER A 177 5.00 3.11 16.80
CA SER A 177 6.11 2.44 17.48
C SER A 177 6.31 2.89 18.93
N ARG A 178 5.76 4.04 19.34
CA ARG A 178 5.91 4.59 20.69
C ARG A 178 4.72 4.25 21.58
N THR A 179 3.51 4.33 21.02
CA THR A 179 2.27 4.16 21.78
C THR A 179 1.67 2.76 21.64
N HIS A 180 2.17 1.95 20.70
CA HIS A 180 1.66 0.63 20.32
C HIS A 180 0.18 0.64 19.89
N ARG A 181 -0.37 1.81 19.56
CA ARG A 181 -1.75 1.94 19.05
C ARG A 181 -1.77 1.70 17.55
N LYS A 182 -2.66 0.82 17.11
CA LYS A 182 -2.96 0.63 15.68
C LYS A 182 -3.93 1.71 15.21
N ALA A 183 -3.59 2.37 14.12
CA ALA A 183 -4.48 3.31 13.47
C ALA A 183 -4.32 3.24 11.95
N ALA A 184 -5.40 3.49 11.25
CA ALA A 184 -5.42 3.42 9.80
C ALA A 184 -5.16 4.78 9.17
N ILE A 185 -4.38 4.78 8.08
CA ILE A 185 -4.35 5.86 7.10
C ILE A 185 -5.43 5.51 6.08
N ASN A 186 -6.47 6.32 5.94
CA ASN A 186 -7.58 6.07 5.04
C ASN A 186 -7.66 7.17 3.98
N ASP A 187 -7.29 6.82 2.74
CA ASP A 187 -7.33 7.77 1.63
C ASP A 187 -7.42 7.00 0.30
N PRO A 188 -8.33 7.35 -0.62
CA PRO A 188 -8.44 6.69 -1.93
C PRO A 188 -7.15 6.71 -2.75
N CYS A 189 -6.27 7.67 -2.50
CA CYS A 189 -4.97 7.72 -3.17
C CYS A 189 -4.06 6.52 -2.84
N LEU A 190 -4.33 5.78 -1.73
CA LEU A 190 -3.55 4.62 -1.31
C LEU A 190 -3.87 3.35 -2.07
N ILE A 191 -4.94 3.32 -2.87
CA ILE A 191 -5.23 2.16 -3.71
C ILE A 191 -4.03 1.94 -4.65
N PRO A 192 -3.43 0.75 -4.65
CA PRO A 192 -2.34 0.43 -5.57
C PRO A 192 -2.72 0.70 -7.02
N ARG A 193 -1.76 1.16 -7.81
CA ARG A 193 -2.00 1.40 -9.23
C ARG A 193 -2.07 0.09 -10.01
N TYR A 194 -1.31 -0.90 -9.56
CA TYR A 194 -1.21 -2.22 -10.18
C TYR A 194 -1.31 -3.30 -9.10
N ALA A 195 -1.90 -4.43 -9.47
CA ALA A 195 -1.90 -5.64 -8.65
C ALA A 195 -1.49 -6.85 -9.50
N VAL A 196 -0.67 -7.72 -8.94
CA VAL A 196 -0.26 -8.98 -9.58
C VAL A 196 -0.88 -10.12 -8.79
N LEU A 197 -1.72 -10.90 -9.45
CA LEU A 197 -2.34 -12.10 -8.90
C LEU A 197 -1.74 -13.32 -9.61
N ASP A 198 -0.75 -13.92 -8.96
CA ASP A 198 0.02 -15.07 -9.47
C ASP A 198 -0.17 -16.22 -8.47
N PRO A 199 -1.01 -17.23 -8.79
CA PRO A 199 -1.32 -18.36 -7.91
C PRO A 199 -0.14 -19.34 -7.72
#